data_f4a4de772558f3c0d935bf138f556776
#
_entry.id   f4a4de772558f3c0d935bf138f556776
#
_cell.length_a   1.000
_cell.length_b   1.000
_cell.length_c   1.000
_cell.angle_alpha   90.00
_cell.angle_beta   90.00
_cell.angle_gamma   90.00
#
_symmetry.space_group_name_H-M   'P 1'
#
loop_
_entity.id
_entity.type
_entity.pdbx_description
1 polymer ?
#
loop_
_entity_poly.entity_id
_entity_poly.type
_entity_poly.pdbx_seq_one_letter_code
_entity_poly.pdbx_strand_id
1 'polypeptide(L)'
;DLPVKAVMDTMFEEFKNMRLPAPVRISLACCINMCGAVHCSDIGIVGIHRKPPMIDDQWVDQLCEIPLAVAACPTAAVRPVKSEHDGKKVNSVAIKQDRCMYCGNCYTMCPALPISDGEGDGIALMVGGKVSNRISMPKFSKVVVAYIPNEPPRWNTLTSTIKHIVEVYSENANKYERLGDWAERIGWESFFELTGLEFTHHLIDDFRDPAYYTWRQSTQFKFSELALAAHGGEAHEAASAAEVTAEDKEIVIN
;
A
#
# COMPACT_ATOMS: atom_id res chain seq x y z
N ASP A 1 20.35 -3.25 11.17
CA ASP A 1 20.41 -2.13 10.22
C ASP A 1 19.12 -2.13 9.37
N LEU A 2 18.55 -0.93 9.18
CA LEU A 2 17.32 -0.78 8.42
C LEU A 2 17.62 -0.66 6.92
N PRO A 3 16.72 -1.13 6.03
CA PRO A 3 16.87 -0.96 4.58
C PRO A 3 17.12 0.49 4.16
N VAL A 4 16.51 1.47 4.86
CA VAL A 4 16.74 2.89 4.65
C VAL A 4 18.19 3.28 4.78
N LYS A 5 18.90 2.79 5.82
CA LYS A 5 20.31 3.08 6.00
C LYS A 5 21.14 2.52 4.85
N ALA A 6 20.85 1.29 4.41
CA ALA A 6 21.54 0.68 3.28
C ALA A 6 21.35 1.49 1.99
N VAL A 7 20.15 1.97 1.74
CA VAL A 7 19.83 2.84 0.60
C VAL A 7 20.56 4.19 0.73
N MET A 8 20.55 4.81 1.90
CA MET A 8 21.27 6.09 2.14
C MET A 8 22.78 5.95 1.94
N ASP A 9 23.37 4.86 2.44
CA ASP A 9 24.81 4.59 2.26
C ASP A 9 25.15 4.41 0.78
N THR A 10 24.29 3.72 0.02
CA THR A 10 24.48 3.48 -1.42
C THR A 10 24.30 4.77 -2.23
N MET A 11 23.36 5.62 -1.85
CA MET A 11 23.02 6.88 -2.55
C MET A 11 23.76 8.11 -1.99
N PHE A 12 24.74 7.91 -1.12
CA PHE A 12 25.42 9.01 -0.41
C PHE A 12 26.02 10.06 -1.35
N GLU A 13 26.65 9.63 -2.45
CA GLU A 13 27.25 10.56 -3.41
C GLU A 13 26.21 11.43 -4.13
N GLU A 14 25.00 10.89 -4.37
CA GLU A 14 23.92 11.65 -4.99
C GLU A 14 23.39 12.74 -4.02
N PHE A 15 23.27 12.41 -2.73
CA PHE A 15 22.90 13.39 -1.70
C PHE A 15 23.94 14.51 -1.57
N LYS A 16 25.21 14.16 -1.61
CA LYS A 16 26.33 15.11 -1.46
C LYS A 16 26.45 16.03 -2.66
N ASN A 17 26.32 15.50 -3.85
CA ASN A 17 26.60 16.22 -5.08
C ASN A 17 25.41 17.01 -5.63
N MET A 18 24.19 16.73 -5.20
CA MET A 18 22.95 17.41 -5.63
C MET A 18 22.79 17.50 -7.17
N ARG A 19 23.11 16.43 -7.88
CA ARG A 19 23.13 16.42 -9.36
C ARG A 19 21.81 16.03 -10.00
N LEU A 20 20.84 15.55 -9.21
CA LEU A 20 19.57 15.09 -9.73
C LEU A 20 18.76 16.22 -10.36
N PRO A 21 17.98 15.95 -11.42
CA PRO A 21 17.14 16.94 -12.10
C PRO A 21 16.15 17.65 -11.17
N ALA A 22 15.58 16.90 -10.21
CA ALA A 22 14.73 17.43 -9.14
C ALA A 22 14.95 16.62 -7.84
N PRO A 23 14.49 17.14 -6.68
CA PRO A 23 14.58 16.41 -5.42
C PRO A 23 13.83 15.07 -5.49
N VAL A 24 14.48 14.01 -5.06
CA VAL A 24 13.90 12.66 -4.94
C VAL A 24 13.67 12.35 -3.47
N ARG A 25 12.44 11.97 -3.13
CA ARG A 25 12.07 11.52 -1.79
C ARG A 25 11.97 10.00 -1.78
N ILE A 26 12.76 9.37 -0.92
CA ILE A 26 12.70 7.93 -0.67
C ILE A 26 12.11 7.73 0.71
N SER A 27 11.03 6.97 0.81
CA SER A 27 10.34 6.68 2.07
C SER A 27 10.18 5.18 2.25
N LEU A 28 10.13 4.74 3.51
CA LEU A 28 9.92 3.33 3.86
C LEU A 28 8.73 3.20 4.80
N ALA A 29 7.89 2.21 4.52
CA ALA A 29 6.91 1.67 5.46
C ALA A 29 7.15 0.18 5.67
N CYS A 30 7.07 -0.27 6.92
CA CYS A 30 7.30 -1.68 7.25
C CYS A 30 6.13 -2.60 6.92
N CYS A 31 5.00 -2.08 6.53
CA CYS A 31 3.80 -2.83 6.14
C CYS A 31 2.92 -2.00 5.19
N ILE A 32 1.89 -2.62 4.64
CA ILE A 32 0.95 -1.99 3.71
C ILE A 32 0.03 -0.93 4.33
N ASN A 33 0.14 -0.67 5.63
CA ASN A 33 -0.51 0.49 6.26
C ASN A 33 0.11 1.83 5.81
N MET A 34 1.24 1.79 5.08
CA MET A 34 1.80 2.94 4.36
C MET A 34 2.10 4.16 5.24
N CYS A 35 2.64 3.95 6.43
CA CYS A 35 3.05 5.04 7.31
C CYS A 35 4.07 5.97 6.64
N GLY A 36 4.10 7.23 7.04
CA GLY A 36 5.04 8.21 6.48
C GLY A 36 4.76 8.64 5.05
N ALA A 37 3.53 8.47 4.56
CA ALA A 37 3.10 8.84 3.21
C ALA A 37 3.96 8.19 2.09
N VAL A 38 4.32 6.93 2.28
CA VAL A 38 5.17 6.18 1.34
C VAL A 38 4.60 6.17 -0.07
N HIS A 39 3.28 6.00 -0.20
CA HIS A 39 2.57 6.02 -1.49
C HIS A 39 2.55 7.40 -2.19
N CYS A 40 3.00 8.47 -1.53
CA CYS A 40 3.16 9.80 -2.11
C CYS A 40 4.62 10.18 -2.34
N SER A 41 5.56 9.28 -2.10
CA SER A 41 6.99 9.52 -2.30
C SER A 41 7.42 9.15 -3.71
N ASP A 42 8.49 9.79 -4.21
CA ASP A 42 9.04 9.48 -5.53
C ASP A 42 9.45 8.01 -5.63
N ILE A 43 10.03 7.48 -4.54
CA ILE A 43 10.32 6.06 -4.38
C ILE A 43 9.78 5.61 -3.02
N GLY A 44 8.93 4.62 -3.02
CA GLY A 44 8.34 4.01 -1.83
C GLY A 44 8.85 2.59 -1.63
N ILE A 45 9.39 2.31 -0.44
CA ILE A 45 9.83 0.99 -0.02
C ILE A 45 8.79 0.47 0.97
N VAL A 46 8.14 -0.64 0.66
CA VAL A 46 7.04 -1.18 1.46
C VAL A 46 7.34 -2.61 1.86
N GLY A 47 7.42 -2.87 3.16
CA GLY A 47 7.48 -4.23 3.68
C GLY A 47 6.14 -4.94 3.43
N ILE A 48 6.21 -6.19 2.98
CA ILE A 48 5.03 -7.01 2.70
C ILE A 48 5.12 -8.35 3.42
N HIS A 49 4.00 -8.76 4.01
CA HIS A 49 3.82 -10.10 4.54
C HIS A 49 3.14 -10.99 3.49
N ARG A 50 3.51 -12.25 3.44
CA ARG A 50 3.00 -13.22 2.46
C ARG A 50 2.17 -14.34 3.06
N LYS A 51 2.09 -14.39 4.39
CA LYS A 51 1.29 -15.36 5.13
C LYS A 51 0.30 -14.65 6.04
N PRO A 52 -0.87 -15.25 6.31
CA PRO A 52 -1.78 -14.73 7.33
C PRO A 52 -1.12 -14.85 8.70
N PRO A 53 -1.57 -14.07 9.70
CA PRO A 53 -1.08 -14.23 11.06
C PRO A 53 -1.24 -15.65 11.58
N MET A 54 -0.25 -16.13 12.29
CA MET A 54 -0.36 -17.36 13.07
C MET A 54 -1.25 -17.10 14.29
N ILE A 55 -1.88 -18.15 14.81
CA ILE A 55 -2.79 -18.05 15.95
C ILE A 55 -2.23 -18.90 17.07
N ASP A 56 -1.94 -18.27 18.20
CA ASP A 56 -1.65 -18.96 19.45
C ASP A 56 -2.93 -18.93 20.32
N ASP A 57 -3.73 -20.00 20.24
CA ASP A 57 -5.04 -20.08 20.87
C ASP A 57 -4.99 -19.84 22.38
N GLN A 58 -3.97 -20.34 23.05
CA GLN A 58 -3.81 -20.20 24.48
C GLN A 58 -3.54 -18.72 24.87
N TRP A 59 -2.66 -18.07 24.13
CA TRP A 59 -2.33 -16.69 24.39
C TRP A 59 -3.43 -15.73 23.96
N VAL A 60 -4.18 -16.06 22.91
CA VAL A 60 -5.38 -15.30 22.51
C VAL A 60 -6.39 -15.24 23.64
N ASP A 61 -6.70 -16.38 24.29
CA ASP A 61 -7.68 -16.45 25.38
C ASP A 61 -7.21 -15.70 26.63
N GLN A 62 -5.90 -15.70 26.89
CA GLN A 62 -5.33 -15.11 28.12
C GLN A 62 -5.01 -13.62 28.02
N LEU A 63 -4.57 -13.16 26.87
CA LEU A 63 -4.01 -11.81 26.70
C LEU A 63 -4.85 -10.89 25.84
N CYS A 64 -5.68 -11.44 24.96
CA CYS A 64 -6.27 -10.64 23.91
C CYS A 64 -7.76 -10.35 24.16
N GLU A 65 -8.14 -9.12 23.93
CA GLU A 65 -9.55 -8.78 23.78
C GLU A 65 -10.00 -9.10 22.35
N ILE A 66 -10.60 -10.27 22.16
CA ILE A 66 -11.03 -10.77 20.85
C ILE A 66 -11.87 -9.76 20.06
N PRO A 67 -12.84 -9.02 20.67
CA PRO A 67 -13.59 -8.00 19.94
C PRO A 67 -12.71 -6.90 19.32
N LEU A 68 -11.62 -6.51 19.98
CA LEU A 68 -10.69 -5.51 19.45
C LEU A 68 -9.89 -6.06 18.26
N ALA A 69 -9.39 -7.30 18.35
CA ALA A 69 -8.68 -7.94 17.25
C ALA A 69 -9.58 -8.12 16.02
N VAL A 70 -10.86 -8.46 16.23
CA VAL A 70 -11.87 -8.57 15.16
C VAL A 70 -12.17 -7.20 14.54
N ALA A 71 -12.35 -6.16 15.37
CA ALA A 71 -12.66 -4.82 14.90
C ALA A 71 -11.48 -4.17 14.14
N ALA A 72 -10.25 -4.52 14.49
CA ALA A 72 -9.05 -4.01 13.83
C ALA A 72 -8.87 -4.52 12.39
N CYS A 73 -9.56 -5.60 12.01
CA CYS A 73 -9.41 -6.18 10.68
C CYS A 73 -10.22 -5.41 9.62
N PRO A 74 -9.56 -4.70 8.66
CA PRO A 74 -10.25 -3.88 7.68
C PRO A 74 -11.10 -4.70 6.68
N THR A 75 -10.75 -5.96 6.46
CA THR A 75 -11.44 -6.86 5.51
C THR A 75 -12.38 -7.85 6.20
N ALA A 76 -12.55 -7.73 7.52
CA ALA A 76 -13.31 -8.67 8.33
C ALA A 76 -12.86 -10.14 8.13
N ALA A 77 -11.57 -10.37 7.94
CA ALA A 77 -10.98 -11.70 7.84
C ALA A 77 -10.91 -12.42 9.20
N VAL A 78 -10.73 -11.65 10.28
CA VAL A 78 -10.66 -12.20 11.64
C VAL A 78 -12.08 -12.46 12.18
N ARG A 79 -12.32 -13.67 12.69
CA ARG A 79 -13.62 -14.10 13.21
C ARG A 79 -13.44 -14.75 14.58
N PRO A 80 -14.34 -14.48 15.55
CA PRO A 80 -14.29 -15.16 16.83
C PRO A 80 -14.70 -16.62 16.66
N VAL A 81 -13.96 -17.51 17.29
CA VAL A 81 -14.24 -18.96 17.34
C VAL A 81 -13.93 -19.50 18.72
N LYS A 82 -14.44 -20.71 18.99
CA LYS A 82 -14.01 -21.50 20.14
C LYS A 82 -13.07 -22.58 19.64
N SER A 83 -11.87 -22.62 20.16
CA SER A 83 -10.86 -23.64 19.92
C SER A 83 -10.78 -24.60 21.11
N GLU A 84 -10.13 -25.72 20.93
CA GLU A 84 -9.85 -26.68 22.01
C GLU A 84 -8.34 -26.81 22.17
N HIS A 85 -7.85 -26.46 23.35
CA HIS A 85 -6.44 -26.57 23.73
C HIS A 85 -6.34 -27.38 25.03
N ASP A 86 -5.55 -28.45 25.02
CA ASP A 86 -5.36 -29.36 26.15
C ASP A 86 -6.69 -29.91 26.76
N GLY A 87 -7.69 -30.18 25.90
CA GLY A 87 -9.00 -30.67 26.32
C GLY A 87 -9.89 -29.61 26.97
N LYS A 88 -9.50 -28.35 26.98
CA LYS A 88 -10.29 -27.21 27.45
C LYS A 88 -10.75 -26.35 26.28
N LYS A 89 -12.00 -25.90 26.35
CA LYS A 89 -12.51 -24.93 25.39
C LYS A 89 -11.99 -23.55 25.73
N VAL A 90 -11.27 -22.95 24.79
CA VAL A 90 -10.72 -21.59 24.88
C VAL A 90 -11.38 -20.69 23.83
N ASN A 91 -11.51 -19.42 24.13
CA ASN A 91 -11.97 -18.45 23.14
C ASN A 91 -10.78 -18.07 22.24
N SER A 92 -10.99 -18.08 20.96
CA SER A 92 -9.92 -17.78 19.99
C SER A 92 -10.48 -17.06 18.76
N VAL A 93 -9.67 -16.91 17.76
CA VAL A 93 -10.02 -16.33 16.48
C VAL A 93 -9.66 -17.29 15.34
N ALA A 94 -10.40 -17.20 14.24
CA ALA A 94 -10.03 -17.82 12.98
C ALA A 94 -9.81 -16.74 11.93
N ILE A 95 -8.88 -16.97 11.01
CA ILE A 95 -8.55 -16.04 9.94
C ILE A 95 -8.99 -16.64 8.61
N LYS A 96 -9.89 -15.93 7.91
CA LYS A 96 -10.26 -16.27 6.54
C LYS A 96 -9.17 -15.76 5.60
N GLN A 97 -8.38 -16.67 5.06
CA GLN A 97 -7.22 -16.35 4.24
C GLN A 97 -7.60 -15.64 2.94
N ASP A 98 -8.72 -16.00 2.34
CA ASP A 98 -9.28 -15.38 1.13
C ASP A 98 -9.62 -13.89 1.31
N ARG A 99 -9.83 -13.45 2.55
CA ARG A 99 -10.10 -12.05 2.90
C ARG A 99 -8.93 -11.33 3.55
N CYS A 100 -7.90 -12.06 3.95
CA CYS A 100 -6.77 -11.48 4.64
C CYS A 100 -5.89 -10.70 3.65
N MET A 101 -5.71 -9.40 3.89
CA MET A 101 -4.81 -8.56 3.11
C MET A 101 -3.40 -8.48 3.70
N TYR A 102 -3.07 -9.28 4.68
CA TYR A 102 -1.74 -9.38 5.32
C TYR A 102 -1.20 -8.07 5.91
N CYS A 103 -2.09 -7.18 6.36
CA CYS A 103 -1.72 -5.84 6.86
C CYS A 103 -1.15 -5.82 8.29
N GLY A 104 -1.34 -6.86 9.09
CA GLY A 104 -0.87 -6.95 10.46
C GLY A 104 -1.64 -6.13 11.50
N ASN A 105 -2.77 -5.49 11.17
CA ASN A 105 -3.53 -4.71 12.13
C ASN A 105 -4.04 -5.53 13.33
N CYS A 106 -4.37 -6.81 13.12
CA CYS A 106 -4.75 -7.71 14.21
C CYS A 106 -3.59 -7.95 15.17
N TYR A 107 -2.35 -8.04 14.70
CA TYR A 107 -1.16 -8.17 15.54
C TYR A 107 -0.96 -6.96 16.44
N THR A 108 -1.22 -5.76 15.96
CA THR A 108 -1.09 -4.55 16.80
C THR A 108 -2.06 -4.51 17.97
N MET A 109 -3.21 -5.21 17.85
CA MET A 109 -4.20 -5.34 18.92
C MET A 109 -3.99 -6.58 19.79
N CYS A 110 -3.41 -7.63 19.21
CA CYS A 110 -3.21 -8.89 19.91
C CYS A 110 -1.85 -9.50 19.54
N PRO A 111 -0.86 -9.50 20.44
CA PRO A 111 0.47 -10.03 20.17
C PRO A 111 0.49 -11.55 19.95
N ALA A 112 -0.59 -12.24 20.31
CA ALA A 112 -0.77 -13.67 20.04
C ALA A 112 -1.15 -14.00 18.58
N LEU A 113 -1.17 -12.98 17.71
CA LEU A 113 -1.41 -13.11 16.27
C LEU A 113 -0.18 -12.66 15.45
N PRO A 114 1.01 -13.25 15.65
CA PRO A 114 2.22 -12.83 14.93
C PRO A 114 2.07 -13.07 13.43
N ILE A 115 2.49 -12.08 12.64
CA ILE A 115 2.38 -12.12 11.18
C ILE A 115 3.75 -12.22 10.49
N SER A 116 4.83 -11.86 11.17
CA SER A 116 6.16 -11.87 10.60
C SER A 116 6.63 -13.27 10.23
N ASP A 117 7.13 -13.40 9.00
CA ASP A 117 7.79 -14.60 8.49
C ASP A 117 9.17 -14.23 7.97
N GLY A 118 10.23 -14.63 8.73
CA GLY A 118 11.60 -14.25 8.42
C GLY A 118 12.12 -14.70 7.06
N GLU A 119 11.53 -15.75 6.48
CA GLU A 119 11.94 -16.29 5.19
C GLU A 119 11.01 -15.88 4.04
N GLY A 120 9.72 -15.69 4.33
CA GLY A 120 8.72 -15.42 3.32
C GLY A 120 8.39 -13.94 3.11
N ASP A 121 8.65 -13.09 4.11
CA ASP A 121 8.39 -11.66 4.01
C ASP A 121 9.38 -10.99 3.05
N GLY A 122 8.95 -9.92 2.43
CA GLY A 122 9.74 -9.22 1.44
C GLY A 122 9.42 -7.73 1.38
N ILE A 123 9.85 -7.14 0.29
CA ILE A 123 9.76 -5.71 0.05
C ILE A 123 9.15 -5.50 -1.34
N ALA A 124 8.14 -4.64 -1.41
CA ALA A 124 7.65 -4.09 -2.66
C ALA A 124 8.26 -2.71 -2.89
N LEU A 125 8.54 -2.39 -4.15
CA LEU A 125 9.05 -1.09 -4.56
C LEU A 125 7.98 -0.34 -5.36
N MET A 126 7.73 0.90 -4.96
CA MET A 126 6.79 1.79 -5.60
C MET A 126 7.51 3.02 -6.14
N VAL A 127 7.08 3.54 -7.27
CA VAL A 127 7.69 4.71 -7.92
C VAL A 127 6.64 5.69 -8.42
N GLY A 128 6.97 6.96 -8.43
CA GLY A 128 6.22 8.01 -9.11
C GLY A 128 5.27 8.82 -8.25
N GLY A 129 5.28 8.66 -6.92
CA GLY A 129 4.47 9.46 -6.01
C GLY A 129 4.93 10.92 -5.95
N LYS A 130 3.98 11.81 -5.70
CA LYS A 130 4.20 13.25 -5.65
C LYS A 130 3.11 13.95 -4.87
N VAL A 131 3.48 14.79 -3.92
CA VAL A 131 2.54 15.63 -3.15
C VAL A 131 2.40 17.03 -3.75
N SER A 132 3.49 17.54 -4.33
CA SER A 132 3.53 18.88 -4.92
C SER A 132 2.60 18.99 -6.13
N ASN A 133 1.91 20.12 -6.27
CA ASN A 133 1.10 20.48 -7.45
C ASN A 133 1.89 21.24 -8.53
N ARG A 134 3.22 21.35 -8.39
CA ARG A 134 4.07 21.99 -9.41
C ARG A 134 4.18 21.06 -10.62
N ILE A 135 3.99 21.58 -11.82
CA ILE A 135 4.02 20.91 -13.14
C ILE A 135 2.76 20.06 -13.36
N SER A 136 2.46 19.12 -12.49
CA SER A 136 1.28 18.26 -12.57
C SER A 136 0.61 18.14 -11.21
N MET A 137 -0.60 17.56 -11.16
CA MET A 137 -1.33 17.31 -9.91
C MET A 137 -0.58 16.31 -9.03
N PRO A 138 -0.85 16.32 -7.70
CA PRO A 138 -0.39 15.26 -6.79
C PRO A 138 -0.84 13.88 -7.28
N LYS A 139 0.01 12.89 -7.08
CA LYS A 139 -0.24 11.51 -7.53
C LYS A 139 0.32 10.48 -6.56
N PHE A 140 -0.26 9.31 -6.58
CA PHE A 140 0.26 8.17 -5.86
C PHE A 140 1.33 7.44 -6.68
N SER A 141 2.30 6.85 -5.99
CA SER A 141 3.26 5.94 -6.58
C SER A 141 2.59 4.66 -7.07
N LYS A 142 3.16 4.05 -8.09
CA LYS A 142 2.75 2.75 -8.62
C LYS A 142 3.75 1.67 -8.23
N VAL A 143 3.29 0.45 -8.04
CA VAL A 143 4.15 -0.69 -7.80
C VAL A 143 4.95 -0.97 -9.06
N VAL A 144 6.27 -0.98 -8.96
CA VAL A 144 7.18 -1.31 -10.07
C VAL A 144 7.92 -2.61 -9.87
N VAL A 145 8.10 -3.03 -8.61
CA VAL A 145 8.58 -4.37 -8.26
C VAL A 145 7.68 -4.90 -7.15
N ALA A 146 6.97 -5.99 -7.45
CA ALA A 146 6.00 -6.55 -6.52
C ALA A 146 6.66 -7.24 -5.32
N TYR A 147 7.83 -7.83 -5.51
CA TYR A 147 8.52 -8.58 -4.48
C TYR A 147 10.03 -8.56 -4.65
N ILE A 148 10.73 -8.17 -3.61
CA ILE A 148 12.18 -8.34 -3.42
C ILE A 148 12.36 -9.08 -2.11
N PRO A 149 13.20 -10.14 -2.05
CA PRO A 149 13.49 -10.82 -0.81
C PRO A 149 14.04 -9.87 0.26
N ASN A 150 13.72 -10.16 1.52
CA ASN A 150 14.30 -9.43 2.63
C ASN A 150 15.71 -9.98 2.92
N GLU A 151 16.74 -9.30 2.46
CA GLU A 151 18.15 -9.71 2.49
C GLU A 151 19.00 -8.88 3.46
N PRO A 152 18.77 -8.93 4.78
CA PRO A 152 19.63 -8.22 5.72
C PRO A 152 21.08 -8.76 5.66
N PRO A 153 22.11 -7.97 5.95
CA PRO A 153 22.05 -6.61 6.49
C PRO A 153 22.13 -5.50 5.45
N ARG A 154 22.35 -5.79 4.17
CA ARG A 154 22.65 -4.76 3.16
C ARG A 154 21.57 -4.56 2.09
N TRP A 155 20.62 -5.48 1.96
CA TRP A 155 19.55 -5.40 0.94
C TRP A 155 20.11 -5.06 -0.45
N ASN A 156 21.09 -5.82 -0.92
CA ASN A 156 21.83 -5.53 -2.14
C ASN A 156 20.92 -5.41 -3.37
N THR A 157 19.95 -6.32 -3.50
CA THR A 157 18.99 -6.30 -4.61
C THR A 157 18.15 -5.04 -4.59
N LEU A 158 17.61 -4.64 -3.43
CA LEU A 158 16.82 -3.42 -3.27
C LEU A 158 17.65 -2.17 -3.59
N THR A 159 18.84 -2.06 -2.99
CA THR A 159 19.70 -0.87 -3.14
C THR A 159 20.20 -0.69 -4.57
N SER A 160 20.57 -1.79 -5.25
CA SER A 160 20.98 -1.75 -6.66
C SER A 160 19.83 -1.35 -7.58
N THR A 161 18.63 -1.86 -7.33
CA THR A 161 17.43 -1.51 -8.10
C THR A 161 17.09 -0.03 -7.96
N ILE A 162 17.08 0.49 -6.72
CA ILE A 162 16.82 1.91 -6.47
C ILE A 162 17.88 2.79 -7.13
N LYS A 163 19.15 2.43 -7.00
CA LYS A 163 20.24 3.18 -7.60
C LYS A 163 20.09 3.22 -9.12
N HIS A 164 19.81 2.09 -9.74
CA HIS A 164 19.61 2.01 -11.18
C HIS A 164 18.43 2.87 -11.67
N ILE A 165 17.29 2.85 -10.97
CA ILE A 165 16.14 3.72 -11.30
C ILE A 165 16.53 5.20 -11.23
N VAL A 166 17.30 5.60 -10.22
CA VAL A 166 17.72 6.98 -10.03
C VAL A 166 18.74 7.41 -11.10
N GLU A 167 19.64 6.51 -11.50
CA GLU A 167 20.61 6.75 -12.59
C GLU A 167 19.87 6.97 -13.92
N VAL A 168 18.98 6.05 -14.30
CA VAL A 168 18.17 6.16 -15.54
C VAL A 168 17.32 7.44 -15.53
N TYR A 169 16.72 7.78 -14.38
CA TYR A 169 15.98 9.03 -14.21
C TYR A 169 16.90 10.25 -14.39
N SER A 170 18.08 10.25 -13.79
CA SER A 170 19.04 11.35 -13.87
C SER A 170 19.48 11.64 -15.30
N GLU A 171 19.60 10.61 -16.14
CA GLU A 171 20.03 10.73 -17.53
C GLU A 171 18.91 11.19 -18.48
N ASN A 172 17.66 10.85 -18.19
CA ASN A 172 16.54 11.00 -19.13
C ASN A 172 15.53 12.08 -18.73
N ALA A 173 15.55 12.57 -17.49
CA ALA A 173 14.59 13.55 -17.02
C ALA A 173 15.01 15.00 -17.38
N ASN A 174 14.02 15.84 -17.61
CA ASN A 174 14.22 17.25 -17.81
C ASN A 174 14.56 17.98 -16.49
N LYS A 175 15.20 19.13 -16.59
CA LYS A 175 15.50 19.95 -15.42
C LYS A 175 14.22 20.33 -14.66
N TYR A 176 14.21 20.10 -13.35
CA TYR A 176 13.10 20.29 -12.42
C TYR A 176 11.93 19.32 -12.58
N GLU A 177 12.04 18.33 -13.44
CA GLU A 177 11.03 17.27 -13.60
C GLU A 177 11.17 16.23 -12.49
N ARG A 178 10.09 15.97 -11.75
CA ARG A 178 10.08 14.94 -10.70
C ARG A 178 10.00 13.54 -11.32
N LEU A 179 10.45 12.54 -10.57
CA LEU A 179 10.47 11.15 -11.03
C LEU A 179 9.11 10.67 -11.55
N GLY A 180 8.02 11.00 -10.85
CA GLY A 180 6.67 10.67 -11.30
C GLY A 180 6.21 11.43 -12.53
N ASP A 181 6.63 12.69 -12.69
CA ASP A 181 6.30 13.48 -13.88
C ASP A 181 7.06 12.96 -15.11
N TRP A 182 8.32 12.55 -14.92
CA TRP A 182 9.14 11.93 -15.95
C TRP A 182 8.54 10.58 -16.40
N ALA A 183 8.21 9.70 -15.46
CA ALA A 183 7.64 8.39 -15.75
C ALA A 183 6.31 8.49 -16.54
N GLU A 184 5.45 9.44 -16.20
CA GLU A 184 4.21 9.68 -16.95
C GLU A 184 4.46 10.29 -18.33
N ARG A 185 5.43 11.20 -18.45
CA ARG A 185 5.77 11.82 -19.74
C ARG A 185 6.29 10.81 -20.76
N ILE A 186 7.16 9.90 -20.33
CA ILE A 186 7.69 8.86 -21.24
C ILE A 186 6.73 7.68 -21.43
N GLY A 187 5.78 7.51 -20.51
CA GLY A 187 4.91 6.35 -20.42
C GLY A 187 5.50 5.20 -19.61
N TRP A 188 4.63 4.45 -18.95
CA TRP A 188 5.07 3.36 -18.06
C TRP A 188 5.73 2.20 -18.82
N GLU A 189 5.33 1.91 -20.06
CA GLU A 189 6.00 0.92 -20.90
C GLU A 189 7.47 1.29 -21.11
N SER A 190 7.72 2.52 -21.57
CA SER A 190 9.09 3.02 -21.77
C SER A 190 9.88 3.09 -20.46
N PHE A 191 9.23 3.38 -19.33
CA PHE A 191 9.86 3.32 -18.02
C PHE A 191 10.39 1.92 -17.70
N PHE A 192 9.57 0.88 -17.91
CA PHE A 192 9.98 -0.51 -17.68
C PHE A 192 11.08 -0.96 -18.65
N GLU A 193 11.00 -0.55 -19.93
CA GLU A 193 12.05 -0.82 -20.93
C GLU A 193 13.38 -0.19 -20.55
N LEU A 194 13.40 1.10 -20.19
CA LEU A 194 14.62 1.83 -19.84
C LEU A 194 15.24 1.35 -18.53
N THR A 195 14.42 0.99 -17.55
CA THR A 195 14.91 0.47 -16.27
C THR A 195 15.22 -1.02 -16.29
N GLY A 196 14.81 -1.74 -17.35
CA GLY A 196 14.97 -3.19 -17.45
C GLY A 196 14.21 -3.98 -16.37
N LEU A 197 13.22 -3.35 -15.74
CA LEU A 197 12.38 -4.01 -14.76
C LEU A 197 11.33 -4.88 -15.44
N GLU A 198 11.06 -6.05 -14.90
CA GLU A 198 10.07 -6.95 -15.42
C GLU A 198 8.65 -6.44 -15.16
N PHE A 199 7.84 -6.29 -16.20
CA PHE A 199 6.43 -5.98 -16.09
C PHE A 199 5.61 -7.26 -15.97
N THR A 200 4.99 -7.47 -14.82
CA THR A 200 4.16 -8.64 -14.53
C THR A 200 2.71 -8.24 -14.23
N HIS A 201 1.79 -9.22 -14.29
CA HIS A 201 0.39 -8.99 -13.93
C HIS A 201 0.20 -8.56 -12.47
N HIS A 202 1.17 -8.83 -11.59
CA HIS A 202 1.16 -8.36 -10.19
C HIS A 202 1.33 -6.84 -10.05
N LEU A 203 1.73 -6.16 -11.12
CA LEU A 203 1.94 -4.71 -11.15
C LEU A 203 0.71 -3.95 -11.65
N ILE A 204 -0.33 -4.66 -12.09
CA ILE A 204 -1.58 -4.04 -12.51
C ILE A 204 -2.28 -3.46 -11.29
N ASP A 205 -2.46 -2.15 -11.33
CA ASP A 205 -2.99 -1.33 -10.24
C ASP A 205 -4.29 -0.66 -10.71
N ASP A 206 -5.32 -1.45 -10.96
CA ASP A 206 -6.65 -0.96 -11.32
C ASP A 206 -7.64 -0.98 -10.15
N PHE A 207 -7.21 -1.46 -8.97
CA PHE A 207 -8.05 -1.47 -7.76
C PHE A 207 -8.42 -0.07 -7.26
N ARG A 208 -7.74 0.97 -7.69
CA ARG A 208 -7.99 2.35 -7.27
C ARG A 208 -9.35 2.84 -7.73
N ASP A 209 -9.70 2.59 -8.96
CA ASP A 209 -10.97 3.02 -9.49
C ASP A 209 -12.13 2.34 -8.77
N PRO A 210 -12.17 1.00 -8.63
CA PRO A 210 -13.17 0.34 -7.80
C PRO A 210 -13.19 0.82 -6.36
N ALA A 211 -12.03 1.00 -5.72
CA ALA A 211 -11.94 1.50 -4.34
C ALA A 211 -12.46 2.93 -4.21
N TYR A 212 -12.15 3.80 -5.18
CA TYR A 212 -12.64 5.18 -5.20
C TYR A 212 -14.16 5.24 -5.40
N TYR A 213 -14.71 4.46 -6.30
CA TYR A 213 -16.16 4.39 -6.51
C TYR A 213 -16.88 3.84 -5.29
N THR A 214 -16.36 2.79 -4.68
CA THR A 214 -16.91 2.22 -3.45
C THR A 214 -16.86 3.22 -2.30
N TRP A 215 -15.75 3.92 -2.13
CA TRP A 215 -15.62 4.98 -1.13
C TRP A 215 -16.61 6.12 -1.40
N ARG A 216 -16.71 6.58 -2.63
CA ARG A 216 -17.66 7.64 -3.03
C ARG A 216 -19.10 7.22 -2.75
N GLN A 217 -19.45 5.99 -3.05
CA GLN A 217 -20.78 5.46 -2.75
C GLN A 217 -21.06 5.34 -1.26
N SER A 218 -20.08 4.89 -0.48
CA SER A 218 -20.22 4.74 0.98
C SER A 218 -20.20 6.08 1.72
N THR A 219 -19.50 7.07 1.18
CA THR A 219 -19.39 8.43 1.74
C THR A 219 -20.42 9.42 1.15
N GLN A 220 -21.32 8.97 0.30
CA GLN A 220 -22.51 9.76 -0.02
C GLN A 220 -23.31 9.95 1.27
N PHE A 221 -22.97 11.00 1.98
CA PHE A 221 -23.79 11.44 3.09
C PHE A 221 -25.16 11.79 2.52
N LYS A 222 -26.12 10.99 2.85
CA LYS A 222 -27.52 11.35 2.66
C LYS A 222 -27.82 12.46 3.68
N PHE A 223 -27.47 13.68 3.33
CA PHE A 223 -27.97 14.81 4.08
C PHE A 223 -29.48 14.73 4.02
N SER A 224 -30.13 14.79 5.16
CA SER A 224 -31.58 14.92 5.17
C SER A 224 -31.98 16.18 4.37
N GLU A 225 -33.10 16.16 3.67
CA GLU A 225 -33.62 17.32 2.94
C GLU A 225 -33.65 18.57 3.80
N LEU A 226 -33.88 18.41 5.09
CA LEU A 226 -33.81 19.47 6.11
C LEU A 226 -32.40 20.07 6.25
N ALA A 227 -31.34 19.26 6.21
CA ALA A 227 -29.96 19.73 6.31
C ALA A 227 -29.55 20.48 5.04
N LEU A 228 -29.98 20.01 3.87
CA LEU A 228 -29.73 20.67 2.58
C LEU A 228 -30.46 22.03 2.53
N ALA A 229 -31.70 22.11 2.99
CA ALA A 229 -32.46 23.34 3.06
C ALA A 229 -31.85 24.37 4.04
N ALA A 230 -31.27 23.91 5.16
CA ALA A 230 -30.64 24.78 6.16
C ALA A 230 -29.34 25.44 5.67
N HIS A 231 -28.67 24.86 4.70
CA HIS A 231 -27.42 25.39 4.12
C HIS A 231 -27.60 26.16 2.81
N GLY A 232 -28.84 26.44 2.38
CA GLY A 232 -29.11 27.25 1.18
C GLY A 232 -28.57 26.62 -0.12
N GLY A 233 -28.23 25.35 -0.08
CA GLY A 233 -27.81 24.62 -1.26
C GLY A 233 -29.02 24.36 -2.14
N GLU A 234 -29.11 25.02 -3.29
CA GLU A 234 -29.81 24.44 -4.43
C GLU A 234 -29.25 23.02 -4.54
N ALA A 235 -30.17 22.05 -4.54
CA ALA A 235 -29.79 20.68 -4.87
C ALA A 235 -29.09 20.77 -6.24
N HIS A 236 -27.74 20.76 -6.25
CA HIS A 236 -27.06 20.33 -7.42
C HIS A 236 -27.68 18.96 -7.65
N GLU A 237 -28.54 18.86 -8.65
CA GLU A 237 -28.96 17.58 -9.18
C GLU A 237 -27.67 16.78 -9.25
N ALA A 238 -27.52 15.89 -8.30
CA ALA A 238 -26.42 14.95 -8.31
C ALA A 238 -26.51 14.39 -9.71
N ALA A 239 -25.48 14.69 -10.51
CA ALA A 239 -25.40 14.24 -11.88
C ALA A 239 -25.92 12.83 -11.82
N SER A 240 -27.06 12.61 -12.43
CA SER A 240 -27.90 11.43 -12.31
C SER A 240 -26.97 10.25 -12.21
N ALA A 241 -27.06 9.49 -11.14
CA ALA A 241 -26.23 8.31 -10.96
C ALA A 241 -26.32 7.63 -12.31
N ALA A 242 -25.23 7.69 -13.06
CA ALA A 242 -25.16 7.01 -14.35
C ALA A 242 -25.67 5.64 -14.03
N GLU A 243 -26.74 5.22 -14.64
CA GLU A 243 -27.40 3.95 -14.36
C GLU A 243 -26.29 2.93 -14.38
N VAL A 244 -25.93 2.45 -13.19
CA VAL A 244 -24.97 1.34 -13.04
C VAL A 244 -25.66 0.20 -13.77
N THR A 245 -25.18 -0.09 -14.95
CA THR A 245 -25.76 -1.14 -15.79
C THR A 245 -25.67 -2.48 -15.04
N ALA A 246 -26.52 -3.41 -15.36
CA ALA A 246 -26.53 -4.72 -14.71
C ALA A 246 -25.15 -5.43 -14.80
N GLU A 247 -24.36 -5.11 -15.82
CA GLU A 247 -23.00 -5.59 -16.06
C GLU A 247 -22.01 -5.06 -15.01
N ASP A 248 -22.18 -3.81 -14.53
CA ASP A 248 -21.32 -3.23 -13.49
C ASP A 248 -21.57 -3.87 -12.11
N LYS A 249 -22.69 -4.54 -11.92
CA LYS A 249 -23.04 -5.23 -10.66
C LYS A 249 -22.43 -6.61 -10.54
N GLU A 250 -22.08 -7.27 -11.64
CA GLU A 250 -21.46 -8.60 -11.62
C GLU A 250 -19.97 -8.57 -11.28
N ILE A 251 -19.29 -7.43 -11.48
CA ILE A 251 -17.86 -7.26 -11.19
C ILE A 251 -17.56 -7.13 -9.68
N VAL A 252 -18.57 -6.83 -8.87
CA VAL A 252 -18.39 -6.57 -7.42
C VAL A 252 -18.57 -7.83 -6.55
N ILE A 253 -18.91 -8.99 -7.12
CA ILE A 253 -19.30 -10.19 -6.35
C ILE A 253 -18.43 -11.44 -6.64
N ASN A 254 -17.36 -11.36 -7.42
CA ASN A 254 -16.44 -12.48 -7.60
C ASN A 254 -15.08 -12.25 -6.97
#